data_3e5a4c9b7d4e11107df58ee34557a659
#
_entry.id   3e5a4c9b7d4e11107df58ee34557a659
#
_cell.length_a   1.000
_cell.length_b   1.000
_cell.length_c   1.000
_cell.angle_alpha   90.00
_cell.angle_beta   90.00
_cell.angle_gamma   90.00
#
_symmetry.space_group_name_H-M   'P 1'
#
loop_
_entity.id
_entity.type
_entity.pdbx_description
1 polymer ?
#
loop_
_entity_poly.entity_id
_entity_poly.type
_entity_poly.pdbx_seq_one_letter_code
_entity_poly.pdbx_strand_id
1 'polypeptide(L)'
;MGSKLKKYFRVMLGSGSKYAQECLEHGFVGIDFGFNESLKPYMMGTWADHKDALKEAFIKYSPNKTPVGLGLCTGALSNFGSWIEVGDIILSPLSTKELKAGIVTGEYEYVPGGILPHRRKVEWFSTIIPRSELSESMQNSIKSTNTLIDISKFETEIESIIDSRPADILFTKDKNIEDPSAFAIEKHLEDFLIYNWSNTELSKKYDLLTDEGEVVAQQYQSDTGPIDILVISKDKKEYLVIELKKGRASDVVVGQILRYMGFVKNELAVNGESVKGIIIALDDDLRLRNAISMIDNVDFYRYEINFNLKPANS
;
A
#
# COMPACT_ATOMS: atom_id res chain seq x y z
N MET A 1 -16.22 -19.07 18.34
CA MET A 1 -14.94 -18.46 17.95
C MET A 1 -15.09 -18.09 16.49
N GLY A 2 -15.23 -16.79 16.18
CA GLY A 2 -15.30 -16.34 14.80
C GLY A 2 -13.99 -16.67 14.11
N SER A 3 -14.04 -17.26 12.90
CA SER A 3 -12.85 -17.46 12.09
C SER A 3 -12.26 -16.09 11.78
N LYS A 4 -11.03 -15.85 12.21
CA LYS A 4 -10.30 -14.63 11.87
C LYS A 4 -10.13 -14.59 10.35
N LEU A 5 -10.39 -13.45 9.74
CA LEU A 5 -10.16 -13.25 8.31
C LEU A 5 -8.65 -13.35 8.04
N LYS A 6 -8.25 -14.25 7.15
CA LYS A 6 -6.90 -14.42 6.65
C LYS A 6 -6.52 -13.17 5.84
N LYS A 7 -5.30 -12.67 6.02
CA LYS A 7 -4.77 -11.54 5.25
C LYS A 7 -3.68 -12.01 4.28
N TYR A 8 -3.43 -11.18 3.29
CA TYR A 8 -2.48 -11.45 2.22
C TYR A 8 -1.53 -10.27 2.07
N PHE A 9 -0.23 -10.54 2.12
CA PHE A 9 0.78 -9.50 2.05
C PHE A 9 1.82 -9.80 0.97
N ARG A 10 2.23 -8.76 0.25
CA ARG A 10 3.45 -8.85 -0.55
C ARG A 10 4.61 -8.29 0.26
N VAL A 11 5.67 -9.08 0.40
CA VAL A 11 6.90 -8.70 1.12
C VAL A 11 8.10 -8.82 0.20
N MET A 12 8.89 -7.75 0.07
CA MET A 12 10.16 -7.76 -0.65
C MET A 12 11.27 -8.32 0.24
N LEU A 13 12.00 -9.30 -0.25
CA LEU A 13 13.09 -9.97 0.50
C LEU A 13 14.44 -9.26 0.28
N GLY A 14 14.54 -8.03 0.78
CA GLY A 14 15.62 -7.10 0.50
C GLY A 14 15.47 -6.39 -0.85
N SER A 15 16.36 -5.44 -1.15
CA SER A 15 16.34 -4.71 -2.41
C SER A 15 16.42 -5.66 -3.61
N GLY A 16 15.46 -5.56 -4.52
CA GLY A 16 15.36 -6.46 -5.68
C GLY A 16 15.19 -7.94 -5.33
N SER A 17 14.70 -8.26 -4.13
CA SER A 17 14.56 -9.64 -3.60
C SER A 17 15.89 -10.42 -3.53
N LYS A 18 16.99 -9.74 -3.31
CA LYS A 18 18.33 -10.36 -3.29
C LYS A 18 18.52 -11.49 -2.27
N TYR A 19 17.66 -11.55 -1.25
CA TYR A 19 17.70 -12.59 -0.21
C TYR A 19 16.60 -13.66 -0.38
N ALA A 20 15.92 -13.69 -1.54
CA ALA A 20 14.81 -14.60 -1.76
C ALA A 20 15.21 -16.07 -1.57
N GLN A 21 16.34 -16.50 -2.16
CA GLN A 21 16.79 -17.88 -2.07
C GLN A 21 17.02 -18.31 -0.62
N GLU A 22 17.72 -17.49 0.16
CA GLU A 22 18.03 -17.81 1.56
C GLU A 22 16.77 -17.84 2.44
N CYS A 23 15.82 -16.93 2.18
CA CYS A 23 14.52 -16.93 2.86
C CYS A 23 13.70 -18.19 2.56
N LEU A 24 13.77 -18.69 1.32
CA LEU A 24 13.10 -19.93 0.94
C LEU A 24 13.75 -21.16 1.58
N GLU A 25 15.08 -21.25 1.53
CA GLU A 25 15.83 -22.38 2.08
C GLU A 25 15.66 -22.50 3.61
N HIS A 26 15.57 -21.38 4.30
CA HIS A 26 15.46 -21.34 5.76
C HIS A 26 14.02 -21.11 6.28
N GLY A 27 13.02 -21.06 5.42
CA GLY A 27 11.60 -21.03 5.79
C GLY A 27 11.21 -19.78 6.57
N PHE A 28 11.62 -18.57 6.12
CA PHE A 28 11.23 -17.34 6.75
C PHE A 28 10.94 -16.21 5.73
N VAL A 29 10.20 -15.22 6.16
CA VAL A 29 10.08 -13.90 5.55
C VAL A 29 10.68 -12.86 6.49
N GLY A 30 11.30 -11.82 5.96
CA GLY A 30 11.89 -10.80 6.81
C GLY A 30 12.10 -9.46 6.12
N ILE A 31 12.33 -8.44 6.94
CA ILE A 31 12.65 -7.07 6.51
C ILE A 31 13.83 -6.51 7.26
N ASP A 32 14.49 -5.54 6.64
CA ASP A 32 15.62 -4.81 7.22
C ASP A 32 15.62 -3.36 6.70
N PHE A 33 15.70 -2.42 7.64
CA PHE A 33 15.86 -0.99 7.39
C PHE A 33 17.03 -0.41 8.19
N GLY A 34 17.96 -1.27 8.65
CA GLY A 34 19.05 -0.87 9.54
C GLY A 34 18.62 -0.65 10.99
N PHE A 35 17.43 -1.11 11.37
CA PHE A 35 16.96 -1.06 12.77
C PHE A 35 17.44 -2.31 13.51
N ASN A 36 18.44 -2.16 14.37
CA ASN A 36 19.20 -3.27 14.95
C ASN A 36 18.75 -3.63 16.38
N GLU A 37 17.46 -3.56 16.66
CA GLU A 37 16.87 -4.04 17.91
C GLU A 37 15.47 -4.64 17.68
N SER A 38 14.98 -5.42 18.65
CA SER A 38 13.68 -6.08 18.56
C SER A 38 12.53 -5.08 18.50
N LEU A 39 11.51 -5.35 17.65
CA LEU A 39 10.27 -4.56 17.62
C LEU A 39 9.34 -4.85 18.81
N LYS A 40 9.54 -5.95 19.56
CA LYS A 40 8.62 -6.35 20.64
C LYS A 40 8.30 -5.24 21.65
N PRO A 41 9.26 -4.42 22.12
CA PRO A 41 8.95 -3.31 23.02
C PRO A 41 8.02 -2.26 22.40
N TYR A 42 8.01 -2.16 21.08
CA TYR A 42 7.26 -1.20 20.30
C TYR A 42 5.93 -1.76 19.75
N MET A 43 5.52 -2.98 20.15
CA MET A 43 4.31 -3.64 19.69
C MET A 43 3.21 -3.71 20.77
N MET A 44 3.38 -2.99 21.88
CA MET A 44 2.47 -3.03 23.02
C MET A 44 1.66 -1.72 23.16
N GLY A 45 0.32 -1.78 23.09
CA GLY A 45 -0.60 -0.64 23.19
C GLY A 45 -1.31 -0.30 21.88
N THR A 46 -1.65 0.96 21.64
CA THR A 46 -2.23 1.40 20.37
C THR A 46 -1.12 1.64 19.33
N TRP A 47 -1.47 1.55 18.06
CA TRP A 47 -0.52 1.80 16.95
C TRP A 47 0.14 3.18 17.06
N ALA A 48 -0.59 4.21 17.50
CA ALA A 48 -0.06 5.56 17.69
C ALA A 48 1.01 5.63 18.79
N ASP A 49 0.79 4.95 19.93
CA ASP A 49 1.75 4.95 21.04
C ASP A 49 3.10 4.32 20.66
N HIS A 50 3.07 3.34 19.76
CA HIS A 50 4.27 2.62 19.32
C HIS A 50 5.09 3.38 18.31
N LYS A 51 4.42 4.13 17.44
CA LYS A 51 5.04 4.78 16.30
C LYS A 51 6.03 5.84 16.73
N ASP A 52 5.68 6.67 17.70
CA ASP A 52 6.56 7.73 18.18
C ASP A 52 7.79 7.14 18.86
N ALA A 53 7.59 6.14 19.73
CA ALA A 53 8.70 5.44 20.38
C ALA A 53 9.59 4.71 19.36
N LEU A 54 9.01 4.10 18.32
CA LEU A 54 9.78 3.46 17.24
C LEU A 54 10.52 4.48 16.39
N LYS A 55 9.92 5.65 16.10
CA LYS A 55 10.59 6.75 15.39
C LYS A 55 11.79 7.27 16.17
N GLU A 56 11.62 7.57 17.46
CA GLU A 56 12.71 8.04 18.31
C GLU A 56 13.85 7.03 18.38
N ALA A 57 13.52 5.73 18.49
CA ALA A 57 14.52 4.67 18.47
C ALA A 57 15.21 4.58 17.10
N PHE A 58 14.44 4.66 16.00
CA PHE A 58 14.97 4.53 14.64
C PHE A 58 15.93 5.66 14.26
N ILE A 59 15.70 6.90 14.71
CA ILE A 59 16.57 8.06 14.47
C ILE A 59 17.99 7.79 14.98
N LYS A 60 18.18 7.00 16.05
CA LYS A 60 19.50 6.64 16.56
C LYS A 60 20.33 5.85 15.54
N TYR A 61 19.67 5.06 14.70
CA TYR A 61 20.31 4.24 13.65
C TYR A 61 20.42 4.98 12.32
N SER A 62 19.53 5.94 12.05
CA SER A 62 19.46 6.66 10.78
C SER A 62 19.13 8.14 10.99
N PRO A 63 20.07 8.93 11.58
CA PRO A 63 19.81 10.30 12.00
C PRO A 63 19.56 11.28 10.84
N ASN A 64 19.96 10.93 9.62
CA ASN A 64 19.86 11.79 8.43
C ASN A 64 18.67 11.42 7.54
N LYS A 65 17.77 10.52 7.98
CA LYS A 65 16.59 10.17 7.18
C LYS A 65 15.60 11.33 7.12
N THR A 66 15.03 11.50 5.93
CA THR A 66 13.94 12.47 5.73
C THR A 66 12.70 12.06 6.56
N PRO A 67 11.81 13.00 6.92
CA PRO A 67 10.55 12.65 7.59
C PRO A 67 9.74 11.61 6.80
N VAL A 68 9.73 11.71 5.47
CA VAL A 68 9.08 10.76 4.56
C VAL A 68 9.71 9.39 4.67
N GLY A 69 11.04 9.28 4.52
CA GLY A 69 11.77 8.03 4.63
C GLY A 69 11.68 7.41 6.01
N LEU A 70 11.68 8.23 7.07
CA LEU A 70 11.48 7.78 8.44
C LEU A 70 10.06 7.15 8.58
N GLY A 71 9.03 7.83 8.08
CA GLY A 71 7.66 7.33 8.09
C GLY A 71 7.50 6.01 7.35
N LEU A 72 8.12 5.88 6.16
CA LEU A 72 8.10 4.64 5.38
C LEU A 72 8.77 3.46 6.12
N CYS A 73 9.97 3.68 6.66
CA CYS A 73 10.71 2.62 7.36
C CYS A 73 10.00 2.19 8.65
N THR A 74 9.62 3.14 9.50
CA THR A 74 8.95 2.84 10.77
C THR A 74 7.55 2.27 10.56
N GLY A 75 6.82 2.74 9.55
CA GLY A 75 5.54 2.18 9.14
C GLY A 75 5.68 0.72 8.69
N ALA A 76 6.64 0.42 7.82
CA ALA A 76 6.88 -0.95 7.36
C ALA A 76 7.31 -1.89 8.51
N LEU A 77 8.18 -1.43 9.43
CA LEU A 77 8.58 -2.19 10.62
C LEU A 77 7.39 -2.45 11.55
N SER A 78 6.61 -1.41 11.86
CA SER A 78 5.42 -1.52 12.70
C SER A 78 4.40 -2.51 12.10
N ASN A 79 4.08 -2.37 10.80
CA ASN A 79 3.15 -3.24 10.12
C ASN A 79 3.65 -4.69 10.04
N PHE A 80 4.92 -4.91 9.77
CA PHE A 80 5.51 -6.24 9.77
C PHE A 80 5.45 -6.91 11.15
N GLY A 81 5.70 -6.13 12.20
CA GLY A 81 5.65 -6.60 13.57
C GLY A 81 4.22 -6.94 14.04
N SER A 82 3.21 -6.10 13.69
CA SER A 82 1.88 -6.14 14.29
C SER A 82 0.74 -6.57 13.37
N TRP A 83 0.85 -6.40 12.04
CA TRP A 83 -0.26 -6.73 11.13
C TRP A 83 -0.22 -8.16 10.62
N ILE A 84 0.98 -8.69 10.39
CA ILE A 84 1.16 -10.06 9.91
C ILE A 84 0.99 -11.01 11.08
N GLU A 85 0.16 -12.03 10.92
CA GLU A 85 -0.13 -13.01 11.95
C GLU A 85 0.04 -14.44 11.43
N VAL A 86 0.08 -15.39 12.34
CA VAL A 86 0.11 -16.82 11.97
C VAL A 86 -1.17 -17.16 11.21
N GLY A 87 -1.02 -17.83 10.07
CA GLY A 87 -2.09 -18.18 9.15
C GLY A 87 -2.26 -17.22 7.97
N ASP A 88 -1.64 -16.04 7.98
CA ASP A 88 -1.64 -15.12 6.85
C ASP A 88 -0.79 -15.65 5.68
N ILE A 89 -1.10 -15.20 4.47
CA ILE A 89 -0.38 -15.58 3.25
C ILE A 89 0.61 -14.47 2.86
N ILE A 90 1.83 -14.89 2.57
CA ILE A 90 2.88 -14.03 2.06
C ILE A 90 3.14 -14.36 0.59
N LEU A 91 3.18 -13.34 -0.25
CA LEU A 91 3.73 -13.40 -1.60
C LEU A 91 5.05 -12.64 -1.63
N SER A 92 6.11 -13.30 -2.10
CA SER A 92 7.41 -12.65 -2.24
C SER A 92 7.92 -12.78 -3.66
N PRO A 93 8.35 -11.68 -4.31
CA PRO A 93 9.02 -11.76 -5.60
C PRO A 93 10.33 -12.54 -5.49
N LEU A 94 10.53 -13.50 -6.38
CA LEU A 94 11.80 -14.20 -6.58
C LEU A 94 12.66 -13.50 -7.64
N SER A 95 11.96 -12.93 -8.62
CA SER A 95 12.54 -12.21 -9.74
C SER A 95 11.52 -11.19 -10.29
N THR A 96 11.86 -10.50 -11.34
CA THR A 96 10.92 -9.64 -12.07
C THR A 96 9.76 -10.41 -12.70
N LYS A 97 9.89 -11.74 -12.86
CA LYS A 97 8.92 -12.59 -13.58
C LYS A 97 8.18 -13.57 -12.68
N GLU A 98 8.68 -13.84 -11.48
CA GLU A 98 8.20 -14.95 -10.64
C GLU A 98 8.00 -14.51 -9.20
N LEU A 99 6.99 -15.09 -8.57
CA LEU A 99 6.70 -14.95 -7.15
C LEU A 99 6.61 -16.31 -6.48
N LYS A 100 6.76 -16.32 -5.17
CA LYS A 100 6.53 -17.45 -4.30
C LYS A 100 5.50 -17.09 -3.25
N ALA A 101 4.55 -17.99 -3.01
CA ALA A 101 3.60 -17.87 -1.92
C ALA A 101 3.97 -18.80 -0.77
N GLY A 102 3.58 -18.44 0.44
CA GLY A 102 3.74 -19.26 1.64
C GLY A 102 2.81 -18.81 2.76
N ILE A 103 2.59 -19.68 3.72
CA ILE A 103 1.79 -19.40 4.91
C ILE A 103 2.69 -19.06 6.09
N VAL A 104 2.33 -18.02 6.83
CA VAL A 104 3.01 -17.65 8.07
C VAL A 104 2.72 -18.69 9.15
N THR A 105 3.77 -19.32 9.68
CA THR A 105 3.66 -20.39 10.69
C THR A 105 4.23 -19.97 12.05
N GLY A 106 4.89 -18.80 12.15
CA GLY A 106 5.50 -18.33 13.39
C GLY A 106 5.24 -16.87 13.69
N GLU A 107 5.31 -16.57 14.98
CA GLU A 107 5.24 -15.21 15.48
C GLU A 107 6.47 -14.39 15.06
N TYR A 108 6.40 -13.06 15.26
CA TYR A 108 7.53 -12.18 15.03
C TYR A 108 8.75 -12.57 15.89
N GLU A 109 9.92 -12.67 15.25
CA GLU A 109 11.20 -12.85 15.90
C GLU A 109 12.25 -11.86 15.39
N TYR A 110 13.21 -11.53 16.25
CA TYR A 110 14.37 -10.72 15.92
C TYR A 110 15.64 -11.56 15.99
N VAL A 111 16.41 -11.60 14.89
CA VAL A 111 17.65 -12.39 14.77
C VAL A 111 18.84 -11.44 14.60
N PRO A 112 19.52 -11.07 15.69
CA PRO A 112 20.63 -10.12 15.63
C PRO A 112 21.74 -10.56 14.68
N GLY A 113 22.20 -9.65 13.81
CA GLY A 113 23.28 -9.91 12.84
C GLY A 113 22.88 -10.81 11.67
N GLY A 114 21.63 -11.29 11.64
CA GLY A 114 21.12 -12.05 10.49
C GLY A 114 20.74 -11.13 9.33
N ILE A 115 20.68 -11.68 8.12
CA ILE A 115 20.05 -11.00 7.00
C ILE A 115 18.56 -10.84 7.32
N LEU A 116 17.98 -9.70 6.94
CA LEU A 116 16.58 -9.39 7.24
C LEU A 116 16.24 -9.77 8.70
N PRO A 117 16.78 -9.05 9.71
CA PRO A 117 16.76 -9.49 11.10
C PRO A 117 15.38 -9.53 11.75
N HIS A 118 14.41 -8.79 11.21
CA HIS A 118 13.01 -8.84 11.63
C HIS A 118 12.31 -9.91 10.82
N ARG A 119 11.95 -11.04 11.45
CA ARG A 119 11.50 -12.25 10.75
C ARG A 119 10.18 -12.79 11.24
N ARG A 120 9.54 -13.60 10.37
CA ARG A 120 8.48 -14.54 10.71
C ARG A 120 8.74 -15.85 9.98
N LYS A 121 8.46 -16.98 10.63
CA LYS A 121 8.56 -18.29 9.98
C LYS A 121 7.45 -18.42 8.93
N VAL A 122 7.82 -19.01 7.80
CA VAL A 122 6.92 -19.23 6.67
C VAL A 122 7.14 -20.64 6.14
N GLU A 123 6.08 -21.35 5.92
CA GLU A 123 6.06 -22.57 5.11
C GLU A 123 5.74 -22.16 3.67
N TRP A 124 6.77 -22.22 2.80
CA TRP A 124 6.65 -21.84 1.41
C TRP A 124 5.99 -22.95 0.61
N PHE A 125 4.96 -22.62 -0.17
CA PHE A 125 4.29 -23.58 -1.04
C PHE A 125 5.23 -24.07 -2.14
N SER A 126 4.99 -25.26 -2.70
CA SER A 126 5.83 -25.82 -3.76
C SER A 126 5.76 -25.00 -5.07
N THR A 127 4.60 -24.42 -5.36
CA THR A 127 4.30 -23.69 -6.59
C THR A 127 5.09 -22.37 -6.70
N ILE A 128 5.69 -22.13 -7.87
CA ILE A 128 6.19 -20.83 -8.29
C ILE A 128 5.08 -20.18 -9.13
N ILE A 129 4.79 -18.92 -8.87
CA ILE A 129 3.73 -18.17 -9.54
C ILE A 129 4.37 -17.27 -10.60
N PRO A 130 4.17 -17.56 -11.90
CA PRO A 130 4.58 -16.64 -12.96
C PRO A 130 3.79 -15.34 -12.84
N ARG A 131 4.49 -14.21 -12.89
CA ARG A 131 3.81 -12.90 -12.82
C ARG A 131 2.80 -12.70 -13.95
N SER A 132 3.02 -13.33 -15.10
CA SER A 132 2.10 -13.30 -16.25
C SER A 132 0.75 -13.98 -16.00
N GLU A 133 0.65 -14.84 -15.00
CA GLU A 133 -0.61 -15.51 -14.61
C GLU A 133 -1.48 -14.64 -13.70
N LEU A 134 -0.90 -13.56 -13.15
CA LEU A 134 -1.64 -12.63 -12.32
C LEU A 134 -2.47 -11.66 -13.19
N SER A 135 -3.61 -11.25 -12.69
CA SER A 135 -4.39 -10.17 -13.30
C SER A 135 -3.52 -8.90 -13.44
N GLU A 136 -3.79 -8.09 -14.44
CA GLU A 136 -3.08 -6.83 -14.65
C GLU A 136 -3.14 -5.93 -13.41
N SER A 137 -4.29 -5.89 -12.74
CA SER A 137 -4.49 -5.16 -11.50
C SER A 137 -3.55 -5.63 -10.38
N MET A 138 -3.42 -6.95 -10.19
CA MET A 138 -2.50 -7.50 -9.19
C MET A 138 -1.04 -7.28 -9.57
N GLN A 139 -0.69 -7.46 -10.85
CA GLN A 139 0.67 -7.19 -11.35
C GLN A 139 1.10 -5.76 -11.03
N ASN A 140 0.20 -4.79 -11.23
CA ASN A 140 0.49 -3.38 -10.96
C ASN A 140 0.61 -3.11 -9.47
N SER A 141 -0.29 -3.68 -8.63
CA SER A 141 -0.19 -3.54 -7.17
C SER A 141 1.14 -4.03 -6.61
N ILE A 142 1.64 -5.17 -7.10
CA ILE A 142 2.90 -5.74 -6.60
C ILE A 142 4.16 -5.09 -7.20
N LYS A 143 4.04 -4.16 -8.16
CA LYS A 143 5.16 -3.32 -8.66
C LYS A 143 5.56 -2.21 -7.69
N SER A 144 4.74 -1.93 -6.67
CA SER A 144 5.05 -0.91 -5.65
C SER A 144 6.47 -1.09 -5.10
N THR A 145 7.19 0.00 -4.89
CA THR A 145 8.53 0.02 -4.28
C THR A 145 8.52 -0.24 -2.78
N ASN A 146 7.35 -0.12 -2.13
CA ASN A 146 7.20 -0.40 -0.70
C ASN A 146 7.62 -1.83 -0.36
N THR A 147 8.34 -2.02 0.74
CA THR A 147 8.81 -3.34 1.17
C THR A 147 7.67 -4.27 1.58
N LEU A 148 6.63 -3.74 2.20
CA LEU A 148 5.44 -4.46 2.65
C LEU A 148 4.19 -3.78 2.13
N ILE A 149 3.28 -4.53 1.50
CA ILE A 149 1.96 -4.05 1.10
C ILE A 149 0.89 -5.10 1.42
N ASP A 150 -0.28 -4.63 1.82
CA ASP A 150 -1.49 -5.44 1.96
C ASP A 150 -2.09 -5.68 0.57
N ILE A 151 -2.25 -6.94 0.21
CA ILE A 151 -2.84 -7.39 -1.05
C ILE A 151 -4.07 -8.28 -0.82
N SER A 152 -4.69 -8.18 0.37
CA SER A 152 -5.86 -8.99 0.75
C SER A 152 -7.04 -8.81 -0.19
N LYS A 153 -7.11 -7.68 -0.87
CA LYS A 153 -8.09 -7.44 -1.93
C LYS A 153 -8.03 -8.42 -3.11
N PHE A 154 -6.92 -9.15 -3.26
CA PHE A 154 -6.74 -10.19 -4.29
C PHE A 154 -6.86 -11.61 -3.73
N GLU A 155 -7.47 -11.78 -2.55
CA GLU A 155 -7.65 -13.07 -1.87
C GLU A 155 -8.13 -14.17 -2.82
N THR A 156 -9.23 -13.93 -3.53
CA THR A 156 -9.82 -14.92 -4.45
C THR A 156 -8.85 -15.36 -5.55
N GLU A 157 -8.12 -14.40 -6.14
CA GLU A 157 -7.13 -14.67 -7.19
C GLU A 157 -5.96 -15.46 -6.62
N ILE A 158 -5.44 -15.06 -5.46
CA ILE A 158 -4.31 -15.72 -4.81
C ILE A 158 -4.67 -17.15 -4.40
N GLU A 159 -5.83 -17.36 -3.77
CA GLU A 159 -6.28 -18.70 -3.37
C GLU A 159 -6.48 -19.62 -4.59
N SER A 160 -7.05 -19.09 -5.67
CA SER A 160 -7.23 -19.82 -6.93
C SER A 160 -5.89 -20.33 -7.48
N ILE A 161 -4.83 -19.54 -7.41
CA ILE A 161 -3.49 -19.90 -7.89
C ILE A 161 -2.83 -20.91 -6.95
N ILE A 162 -2.96 -20.70 -5.64
CA ILE A 162 -2.33 -21.58 -4.63
C ILE A 162 -2.97 -22.97 -4.63
N ASP A 163 -4.29 -23.04 -4.72
CA ASP A 163 -5.04 -24.31 -4.66
C ASP A 163 -5.03 -25.08 -5.99
N SER A 164 -4.51 -24.50 -7.08
CA SER A 164 -4.54 -25.07 -8.44
C SER A 164 -5.96 -25.49 -8.88
N ARG A 165 -6.99 -24.89 -8.31
CA ARG A 165 -8.38 -25.09 -8.69
C ARG A 165 -8.74 -24.09 -9.79
N PRO A 166 -9.47 -24.52 -10.85
CA PRO A 166 -10.09 -23.53 -11.73
C PRO A 166 -10.99 -22.66 -10.87
N ALA A 167 -10.87 -21.36 -11.02
CA ALA A 167 -11.72 -20.41 -10.33
C ALA A 167 -13.16 -20.68 -10.77
N ASP A 168 -13.92 -21.43 -9.99
CA ASP A 168 -15.37 -21.28 -10.00
C ASP A 168 -15.62 -19.86 -9.51
N ILE A 169 -16.05 -19.03 -10.45
CA ILE A 169 -16.48 -17.65 -10.19
C ILE A 169 -17.71 -17.74 -9.29
N LEU A 170 -17.49 -17.90 -8.01
CA LEU A 170 -18.53 -17.75 -6.99
C LEU A 170 -18.87 -16.27 -6.93
N PHE A 171 -19.83 -15.85 -7.77
CA PHE A 171 -20.55 -14.61 -7.56
C PHE A 171 -21.25 -14.72 -6.20
N THR A 172 -20.59 -14.30 -5.14
CA THR A 172 -21.28 -14.03 -3.88
C THR A 172 -22.17 -12.84 -4.12
N LYS A 173 -23.48 -13.07 -4.05
CA LYS A 173 -24.52 -12.04 -4.13
C LYS A 173 -24.57 -11.21 -2.85
N ASP A 174 -23.45 -10.72 -2.38
CA ASP A 174 -23.45 -9.71 -1.34
C ASP A 174 -23.65 -8.36 -2.00
N LYS A 175 -24.78 -7.72 -1.71
CA LYS A 175 -25.15 -6.41 -2.26
C LYS A 175 -24.23 -5.27 -1.84
N ASN A 176 -23.25 -5.52 -0.98
CA ASN A 176 -22.25 -4.57 -0.53
C ASN A 176 -20.88 -4.78 -1.19
N ILE A 177 -20.70 -5.81 -2.02
CA ILE A 177 -19.49 -5.98 -2.82
C ILE A 177 -19.71 -5.23 -4.13
N GLU A 178 -19.01 -4.13 -4.27
CA GLU A 178 -18.93 -3.38 -5.53
C GLU A 178 -18.44 -4.31 -6.65
N ASP A 179 -19.00 -4.14 -7.85
CA ASP A 179 -18.71 -4.92 -9.05
C ASP A 179 -17.19 -5.15 -9.23
N PRO A 180 -16.71 -6.42 -9.36
CA PRO A 180 -15.27 -6.71 -9.54
C PRO A 180 -14.63 -6.03 -10.77
N SER A 181 -15.40 -5.82 -11.84
CA SER A 181 -14.96 -5.06 -13.02
C SER A 181 -14.69 -3.59 -12.68
N ALA A 182 -15.44 -3.09 -11.74
CA ALA A 182 -15.35 -1.76 -11.22
C ALA A 182 -14.07 -1.58 -10.35
N PHE A 183 -13.66 -2.59 -9.61
CA PHE A 183 -12.43 -2.57 -8.78
C PHE A 183 -11.14 -2.48 -9.62
N ALA A 184 -11.12 -3.14 -10.77
CA ALA A 184 -10.01 -3.06 -11.71
C ALA A 184 -9.78 -1.63 -12.23
N ILE A 185 -10.85 -0.82 -12.37
CA ILE A 185 -10.78 0.54 -12.91
C ILE A 185 -10.15 1.53 -11.91
N GLU A 186 -10.40 1.39 -10.60
CA GLU A 186 -9.83 2.29 -9.58
C GLU A 186 -8.29 2.18 -9.57
N LYS A 187 -7.78 0.95 -9.63
CA LYS A 187 -6.35 0.69 -9.75
C LYS A 187 -5.77 1.21 -11.07
N HIS A 188 -6.49 1.04 -12.17
CA HIS A 188 -6.07 1.59 -13.47
C HIS A 188 -6.04 3.12 -13.46
N LEU A 189 -6.99 3.77 -12.78
CA LEU A 189 -6.99 5.22 -12.62
C LEU A 189 -5.79 5.70 -11.81
N GLU A 190 -5.43 5.00 -10.73
CA GLU A 190 -4.27 5.29 -9.92
C GLU A 190 -2.97 5.17 -10.73
N ASP A 191 -2.76 4.02 -11.40
CA ASP A 191 -1.60 3.79 -12.26
C ASP A 191 -1.54 4.81 -13.41
N PHE A 192 -2.68 5.10 -14.04
CA PHE A 192 -2.77 6.08 -15.11
C PHE A 192 -2.34 7.47 -14.64
N LEU A 193 -2.78 7.91 -13.46
CA LEU A 193 -2.41 9.21 -12.91
C LEU A 193 -0.92 9.28 -12.58
N ILE A 194 -0.35 8.22 -11.99
CA ILE A 194 1.09 8.15 -11.69
C ILE A 194 1.92 8.21 -12.98
N TYR A 195 1.62 7.37 -13.98
CA TYR A 195 2.37 7.33 -15.25
C TYR A 195 2.21 8.61 -16.08
N ASN A 196 1.06 9.24 -16.01
CA ASN A 196 0.75 10.45 -16.77
C ASN A 196 0.77 11.71 -15.92
N TRP A 197 1.38 11.67 -14.73
CA TRP A 197 1.37 12.78 -13.79
C TRP A 197 1.71 14.12 -14.43
N SER A 198 2.79 14.16 -15.21
CA SER A 198 3.24 15.36 -15.90
C SER A 198 2.22 15.99 -16.87
N ASN A 199 1.24 15.22 -17.31
CA ASN A 199 0.17 15.66 -18.22
C ASN A 199 -1.10 16.11 -17.47
N THR A 200 -1.14 15.97 -16.13
CA THR A 200 -2.29 16.40 -15.32
C THR A 200 -2.22 17.89 -14.98
N GLU A 201 -3.37 18.51 -14.74
CA GLU A 201 -3.40 19.89 -14.21
C GLU A 201 -2.74 20.00 -12.83
N LEU A 202 -2.80 18.93 -12.04
CA LEU A 202 -2.20 18.88 -10.71
C LEU A 202 -0.66 19.00 -10.76
N SER A 203 -0.04 18.46 -11.81
CA SER A 203 1.42 18.51 -11.99
C SER A 203 1.98 19.92 -12.18
N LYS A 204 1.14 20.90 -12.49
CA LYS A 204 1.56 22.32 -12.57
C LYS A 204 1.97 22.85 -11.20
N LYS A 205 1.34 22.35 -10.14
CA LYS A 205 1.54 22.80 -8.75
C LYS A 205 2.26 21.76 -7.89
N TYR A 206 2.06 20.47 -8.14
CA TYR A 206 2.55 19.40 -7.28
C TYR A 206 3.46 18.43 -8.05
N ASP A 207 4.44 17.90 -7.34
CA ASP A 207 5.28 16.80 -7.77
C ASP A 207 4.91 15.51 -7.01
N LEU A 208 5.07 14.35 -7.64
CA LEU A 208 4.96 13.07 -6.94
C LEU A 208 5.94 13.04 -5.78
N LEU A 209 5.50 12.53 -4.63
CA LEU A 209 6.37 12.41 -3.47
C LEU A 209 7.52 11.46 -3.77
N THR A 210 8.74 11.89 -3.46
CA THR A 210 9.96 11.09 -3.64
C THR A 210 10.72 10.99 -2.33
N ASP A 211 11.41 9.88 -2.12
CA ASP A 211 12.37 9.68 -1.04
C ASP A 211 13.64 9.06 -1.63
N GLU A 212 14.80 9.64 -1.32
CA GLU A 212 16.11 9.22 -1.84
C GLU A 212 16.15 9.06 -3.39
N GLY A 213 15.31 9.83 -4.11
CA GLY A 213 15.21 9.80 -5.58
C GLY A 213 14.20 8.79 -6.15
N GLU A 214 13.61 7.96 -5.32
CA GLU A 214 12.57 7.00 -5.71
C GLU A 214 11.17 7.59 -5.49
N VAL A 215 10.23 7.30 -6.40
CA VAL A 215 8.83 7.71 -6.25
C VAL A 215 8.15 6.85 -5.20
N VAL A 216 7.71 7.49 -4.11
CA VAL A 216 7.00 6.84 -3.00
C VAL A 216 5.56 7.34 -2.87
N ALA A 217 5.07 8.06 -3.87
CA ALA A 217 3.77 8.71 -3.91
C ALA A 217 2.58 7.75 -3.90
N GLN A 218 2.73 6.55 -4.47
CA GLN A 218 1.64 5.59 -4.69
C GLN A 218 1.50 4.65 -3.50
N GLN A 219 0.26 4.46 -3.00
CA GLN A 219 -0.05 3.56 -1.88
C GLN A 219 0.84 3.84 -0.66
N TYR A 220 0.97 5.13 -0.31
CA TYR A 220 1.78 5.52 0.84
C TYR A 220 1.16 5.02 2.13
N GLN A 221 1.91 4.24 2.92
CA GLN A 221 1.37 3.57 4.11
C GLN A 221 1.09 4.57 5.24
N SER A 222 -0.15 4.60 5.71
CA SER A 222 -0.59 5.32 6.91
C SER A 222 -1.03 4.34 8.01
N ASP A 223 -1.38 4.88 9.16
CA ASP A 223 -1.91 4.12 10.32
C ASP A 223 -3.30 3.50 10.08
N THR A 224 -4.05 4.04 9.14
CA THR A 224 -5.42 3.61 8.84
C THR A 224 -5.56 2.97 7.46
N GLY A 225 -4.45 2.71 6.78
CA GLY A 225 -4.40 2.11 5.46
C GLY A 225 -3.54 2.90 4.47
N PRO A 226 -3.36 2.40 3.25
CA PRO A 226 -2.58 3.08 2.24
C PRO A 226 -3.33 4.29 1.67
N ILE A 227 -2.61 5.40 1.50
CA ILE A 227 -3.06 6.58 0.77
C ILE A 227 -2.87 6.29 -0.72
N ASP A 228 -3.92 6.46 -1.55
CA ASP A 228 -3.83 6.13 -2.97
C ASP A 228 -2.69 6.89 -3.66
N ILE A 229 -2.69 8.22 -3.57
CA ILE A 229 -1.59 9.04 -4.08
C ILE A 229 -1.28 10.17 -3.09
N LEU A 230 0.00 10.33 -2.75
CA LEU A 230 0.51 11.42 -1.92
C LEU A 230 1.52 12.26 -2.72
N VAL A 231 1.28 13.56 -2.80
CA VAL A 231 2.11 14.48 -3.56
C VAL A 231 2.48 15.72 -2.70
N ILE A 232 3.50 16.43 -3.14
CA ILE A 232 3.97 17.63 -2.45
C ILE A 232 4.03 18.81 -3.43
N SER A 233 3.68 20.02 -2.99
CA SER A 233 3.81 21.21 -3.81
C SER A 233 5.26 21.47 -4.22
N LYS A 234 5.47 22.07 -5.39
CA LYS A 234 6.81 22.38 -5.93
C LYS A 234 7.66 23.24 -5.01
N ASP A 235 7.02 24.10 -4.23
CA ASP A 235 7.67 24.92 -3.20
C ASP A 235 7.87 24.20 -1.85
N LYS A 236 7.45 22.92 -1.77
CA LYS A 236 7.57 22.05 -0.60
C LYS A 236 6.80 22.52 0.65
N LYS A 237 5.76 23.35 0.49
CA LYS A 237 5.00 23.92 1.60
C LYS A 237 3.62 23.32 1.83
N GLU A 238 3.18 22.43 0.93
CA GLU A 238 1.85 21.84 1.00
C GLU A 238 1.89 20.37 0.54
N TYR A 239 1.39 19.48 1.38
CA TYR A 239 1.09 18.11 0.98
C TYR A 239 -0.32 18.05 0.41
N LEU A 240 -0.52 17.20 -0.60
CA LEU A 240 -1.83 16.90 -1.15
C LEU A 240 -2.08 15.39 -1.09
N VAL A 241 -3.11 15.02 -0.35
CA VAL A 241 -3.63 13.65 -0.26
C VAL A 241 -4.68 13.46 -1.34
N ILE A 242 -4.54 12.46 -2.18
CA ILE A 242 -5.49 12.13 -3.24
C ILE A 242 -6.11 10.77 -2.95
N GLU A 243 -7.43 10.73 -2.89
CA GLU A 243 -8.25 9.54 -2.74
C GLU A 243 -9.04 9.31 -4.02
N LEU A 244 -9.00 8.09 -4.55
CA LEU A 244 -9.61 7.72 -5.81
C LEU A 244 -10.86 6.87 -5.57
N LYS A 245 -11.90 7.12 -6.36
CA LYS A 245 -13.09 6.28 -6.44
C LYS A 245 -13.49 6.09 -7.91
N LYS A 246 -13.61 4.86 -8.31
CA LYS A 246 -13.92 4.49 -9.71
C LYS A 246 -15.31 4.83 -10.19
N GLY A 247 -16.28 4.81 -9.26
CA GLY A 247 -17.67 5.06 -9.54
C GLY A 247 -18.17 6.34 -8.90
N ARG A 248 -19.36 6.27 -8.32
CA ARG A 248 -19.95 7.35 -7.55
C ARG A 248 -19.32 7.37 -6.15
N ALA A 249 -18.73 8.49 -5.79
CA ALA A 249 -18.23 8.70 -4.42
C ALA A 249 -19.41 9.06 -3.48
N SER A 250 -19.35 8.55 -2.25
CA SER A 250 -20.30 8.84 -1.18
C SER A 250 -19.62 9.62 -0.04
N ASP A 251 -20.41 10.10 0.92
CA ASP A 251 -19.92 10.81 2.10
C ASP A 251 -18.92 10.01 2.97
N VAL A 252 -18.91 8.69 2.86
CA VAL A 252 -17.95 7.80 3.55
C VAL A 252 -16.50 8.13 3.19
N VAL A 253 -16.23 8.50 1.93
CA VAL A 253 -14.88 8.83 1.48
C VAL A 253 -14.33 10.09 2.15
N VAL A 254 -15.19 10.99 2.61
CA VAL A 254 -14.80 12.20 3.34
C VAL A 254 -14.11 11.83 4.67
N GLY A 255 -14.68 10.88 5.40
CA GLY A 255 -14.06 10.37 6.62
C GLY A 255 -12.71 9.68 6.36
N GLN A 256 -12.57 9.01 5.22
CA GLN A 256 -11.33 8.34 4.80
C GLN A 256 -10.23 9.37 4.51
N ILE A 257 -10.51 10.34 3.63
CA ILE A 257 -9.51 11.35 3.26
C ILE A 257 -9.08 12.21 4.46
N LEU A 258 -10.00 12.56 5.36
CA LEU A 258 -9.68 13.32 6.56
C LEU A 258 -8.74 12.57 7.51
N ARG A 259 -8.90 11.24 7.66
CA ARG A 259 -7.96 10.41 8.43
C ARG A 259 -6.57 10.44 7.81
N TYR A 260 -6.46 10.29 6.50
CA TYR A 260 -5.19 10.37 5.80
C TYR A 260 -4.54 11.75 5.88
N MET A 261 -5.33 12.81 5.73
CA MET A 261 -4.83 14.17 5.92
C MET A 261 -4.34 14.42 7.35
N GLY A 262 -5.05 13.89 8.34
CA GLY A 262 -4.63 13.92 9.74
C GLY A 262 -3.30 13.22 9.97
N PHE A 263 -3.13 12.03 9.38
CA PHE A 263 -1.87 11.31 9.39
C PHE A 263 -0.73 12.14 8.77
N VAL A 264 -0.92 12.66 7.55
CA VAL A 264 0.09 13.47 6.86
C VAL A 264 0.42 14.73 7.67
N LYS A 265 -0.59 15.38 8.26
CA LYS A 265 -0.42 16.57 9.10
C LYS A 265 0.48 16.32 10.31
N ASN A 266 0.27 15.18 10.98
CA ASN A 266 0.97 14.87 12.22
C ASN A 266 2.35 14.27 11.98
N GLU A 267 2.53 13.55 10.87
CA GLU A 267 3.67 12.68 10.66
C GLU A 267 4.67 13.21 9.62
N LEU A 268 4.20 13.94 8.62
CA LEU A 268 5.04 14.39 7.51
C LEU A 268 5.18 15.92 7.46
N ALA A 269 4.13 16.67 7.81
CA ALA A 269 4.10 18.12 7.77
C ALA A 269 4.75 18.75 9.02
N VAL A 270 5.98 18.33 9.32
CA VAL A 270 6.68 18.64 10.59
C VAL A 270 7.31 20.03 10.62
N ASN A 271 7.45 20.70 9.46
CA ASN A 271 8.03 22.06 9.38
C ASN A 271 6.95 23.13 9.16
N GLY A 272 5.68 22.80 9.40
CA GLY A 272 4.56 23.71 9.27
C GLY A 272 3.91 23.71 7.88
N GLU A 273 4.19 22.70 7.06
CA GLU A 273 3.52 22.52 5.78
C GLU A 273 2.00 22.39 5.98
N SER A 274 1.24 22.90 5.02
CA SER A 274 -0.21 22.69 4.97
C SER A 274 -0.54 21.32 4.37
N VAL A 275 -1.75 20.82 4.68
CA VAL A 275 -2.26 19.58 4.11
C VAL A 275 -3.61 19.82 3.48
N LYS A 276 -3.74 19.42 2.21
CA LYS A 276 -5.00 19.42 1.46
C LYS A 276 -5.38 18.02 1.02
N GLY A 277 -6.66 17.85 0.70
CA GLY A 277 -7.21 16.62 0.17
C GLY A 277 -7.93 16.84 -1.17
N ILE A 278 -7.84 15.86 -2.05
CA ILE A 278 -8.67 15.78 -3.27
C ILE A 278 -9.29 14.40 -3.34
N ILE A 279 -10.61 14.36 -3.54
CA ILE A 279 -11.33 13.15 -3.90
C ILE A 279 -11.55 13.19 -5.40
N ILE A 280 -11.12 12.14 -6.12
CA ILE A 280 -11.30 12.01 -7.57
C ILE A 280 -12.23 10.82 -7.83
N ALA A 281 -13.37 11.05 -8.48
CA ALA A 281 -14.35 10.02 -8.81
C ALA A 281 -15.01 10.26 -10.16
N LEU A 282 -15.70 9.24 -10.69
CA LEU A 282 -16.49 9.38 -11.91
C LEU A 282 -17.73 10.27 -11.69
N ASP A 283 -18.36 10.13 -10.52
CA ASP A 283 -19.56 10.88 -10.15
C ASP A 283 -19.62 11.10 -8.63
N ASP A 284 -20.52 11.98 -8.20
CA ASP A 284 -20.77 12.33 -6.80
C ASP A 284 -22.26 12.23 -6.45
N ASP A 285 -22.57 12.28 -5.16
CA ASP A 285 -23.94 12.42 -4.67
C ASP A 285 -24.12 13.69 -3.83
N LEU A 286 -25.39 13.99 -3.53
CA LEU A 286 -25.74 15.19 -2.76
C LEU A 286 -25.13 15.17 -1.34
N ARG A 287 -24.99 13.98 -0.73
CA ARG A 287 -24.42 13.83 0.63
C ARG A 287 -22.94 14.20 0.62
N LEU A 288 -22.21 13.74 -0.39
CA LEU A 288 -20.81 14.09 -0.58
C LEU A 288 -20.62 15.58 -0.77
N ARG A 289 -21.43 16.21 -1.64
CA ARG A 289 -21.37 17.67 -1.87
C ARG A 289 -21.62 18.45 -0.58
N ASN A 290 -22.64 18.06 0.18
CA ASN A 290 -22.95 18.71 1.44
C ASN A 290 -21.82 18.52 2.47
N ALA A 291 -21.22 17.35 2.53
CA ALA A 291 -20.11 17.08 3.44
C ALA A 291 -18.86 17.92 3.08
N ILE A 292 -18.47 17.95 1.80
CA ILE A 292 -17.30 18.70 1.32
C ILE A 292 -17.52 20.21 1.49
N SER A 293 -18.74 20.73 1.28
CA SER A 293 -19.02 22.15 1.43
C SER A 293 -18.77 22.72 2.84
N MET A 294 -18.61 21.85 3.82
CA MET A 294 -18.29 22.19 5.21
C MET A 294 -16.79 22.06 5.55
N ILE A 295 -15.93 21.78 4.55
CA ILE A 295 -14.51 21.48 4.73
C ILE A 295 -13.69 22.32 3.75
N ASP A 296 -12.93 23.30 4.24
CA ASP A 296 -12.22 24.28 3.40
C ASP A 296 -11.00 23.70 2.65
N ASN A 297 -10.47 22.55 3.07
CA ASN A 297 -9.22 21.99 2.54
C ASN A 297 -9.39 20.63 1.84
N VAL A 298 -10.61 20.30 1.41
CA VAL A 298 -10.91 19.11 0.60
C VAL A 298 -11.68 19.52 -0.64
N ASP A 299 -11.12 19.20 -1.80
CA ASP A 299 -11.74 19.44 -3.10
C ASP A 299 -12.26 18.13 -3.72
N PHE A 300 -13.20 18.23 -4.63
CA PHE A 300 -13.72 17.11 -5.41
C PHE A 300 -13.47 17.32 -6.89
N TYR A 301 -12.92 16.32 -7.56
CA TYR A 301 -12.65 16.30 -8.99
C TYR A 301 -13.41 15.15 -9.64
N ARG A 302 -13.99 15.41 -10.82
CA ARG A 302 -14.53 14.35 -11.67
C ARG A 302 -13.53 14.00 -12.76
N TYR A 303 -13.39 12.72 -13.03
CA TYR A 303 -12.70 12.29 -14.23
C TYR A 303 -13.71 11.85 -15.29
N GLU A 304 -13.32 11.99 -16.56
CA GLU A 304 -14.10 11.55 -17.71
C GLU A 304 -13.27 10.57 -18.54
N ILE A 305 -13.92 9.55 -19.10
CA ILE A 305 -13.28 8.59 -20.00
C ILE A 305 -13.80 8.84 -21.42
N ASN A 306 -12.90 9.22 -22.32
CA ASN A 306 -13.21 9.45 -23.72
C ASN A 306 -12.63 8.33 -24.60
N PHE A 307 -13.46 7.59 -25.31
CA PHE A 307 -13.06 6.58 -26.27
C PHE A 307 -12.98 7.16 -27.68
N ASN A 308 -11.82 7.08 -28.31
CA ASN A 308 -11.61 7.54 -29.68
C ASN A 308 -11.41 6.32 -30.58
N LEU A 309 -12.42 5.95 -31.35
CA LEU A 309 -12.35 4.85 -32.32
C LEU A 309 -11.80 5.39 -33.63
N LYS A 310 -10.69 4.83 -34.09
CA LYS A 310 -10.15 5.09 -35.42
C LYS A 310 -10.29 3.83 -36.29
N PRO A 311 -10.77 3.93 -37.55
CA PRO A 311 -10.79 2.78 -38.44
C PRO A 311 -9.34 2.30 -38.65
N ALA A 312 -9.11 1.01 -38.47
CA ALA A 312 -7.80 0.37 -38.72
C ALA A 312 -7.66 -0.01 -40.21
N ASN A 313 -8.03 0.86 -41.10
CA ASN A 313 -7.83 0.64 -42.53
C ASN A 313 -6.41 1.09 -42.89
N SER A 314 -5.57 0.10 -43.04
CA SER A 314 -4.27 0.23 -43.71
C SER A 314 -4.44 0.46 -45.20
#